data_b369dfe063a4089935997e326f24badb
#
_entry.id   b369dfe063a4089935997e326f24badb
#
_cell.length_a   1.000
_cell.length_b   1.000
_cell.length_c   1.000
_cell.angle_alpha   90.00
_cell.angle_beta   90.00
_cell.angle_gamma   90.00
#
_symmetry.space_group_name_H-M   'P 1'
#
loop_
_entity.id
_entity.type
_entity.pdbx_description
1 polymer ?
#
loop_
_entity_poly.entity_id
_entity_poly.type
_entity_poly.pdbx_seq_one_letter_code
_entity_poly.pdbx_strand_id
1 'polypeptide(L)'
;MPAAPDGELMRTPPYTIVIASGTGGTGKTSVATSLAQVAAAKGHQVALVDGDVDAPNAGLFLPSAVQNVRAVTTPLPHVDASLCTLCGECAKVCRYKAIAVLGPTVVVFPELCHSCGGCAAVCPVRAISEVDQRVGELRRRAGDRIALVEGVLDIGQVKAPLLINE
;
A
#
# COMPACT_ATOMS: atom_id res chain seq x y z
N MET A 1 -33.49 -26.03 39.65
CA MET A 1 -32.07 -25.97 39.25
C MET A 1 -31.94 -24.81 38.30
N PRO A 2 -31.18 -23.76 38.59
CA PRO A 2 -31.00 -22.64 37.68
C PRO A 2 -30.08 -23.06 36.53
N ALA A 3 -30.42 -22.64 35.29
CA ALA A 3 -29.63 -22.80 34.09
C ALA A 3 -28.28 -22.08 34.24
N ALA A 4 -27.22 -22.73 33.80
CA ALA A 4 -25.90 -22.13 33.79
C ALA A 4 -25.88 -20.92 32.85
N PRO A 5 -25.17 -19.81 33.19
CA PRO A 5 -25.08 -18.67 32.33
C PRO A 5 -24.29 -18.99 31.04
N ASP A 6 -24.80 -18.46 29.94
CA ASP A 6 -24.23 -18.55 28.61
C ASP A 6 -22.74 -18.27 28.65
N GLY A 7 -21.96 -19.26 28.17
CA GLY A 7 -20.52 -19.16 28.11
C GLY A 7 -20.07 -17.95 27.29
N GLU A 8 -19.62 -16.93 27.97
CA GLU A 8 -18.79 -15.87 27.43
C GLU A 8 -17.54 -16.55 26.87
N LEU A 9 -17.58 -16.80 25.54
CA LEU A 9 -16.41 -17.20 24.78
C LEU A 9 -15.34 -16.15 25.04
N MET A 10 -14.38 -16.49 25.91
CA MET A 10 -13.16 -15.70 26.08
C MET A 10 -12.58 -15.47 24.70
N ARG A 11 -12.80 -14.27 24.15
CA ARG A 11 -12.18 -13.83 22.91
C ARG A 11 -10.68 -13.68 23.20
N THR A 12 -9.95 -14.76 23.04
CA THR A 12 -8.48 -14.67 23.04
C THR A 12 -8.08 -13.65 21.97
N PRO A 13 -7.18 -12.71 22.30
CA PRO A 13 -6.72 -11.74 21.32
C PRO A 13 -6.14 -12.48 20.11
N PRO A 14 -6.30 -11.94 18.90
CA PRO A 14 -5.79 -12.59 17.70
C PRO A 14 -4.26 -12.71 17.78
N TYR A 15 -3.73 -13.89 17.49
CA TYR A 15 -2.29 -14.09 17.36
C TYR A 15 -1.84 -13.53 16.02
N THR A 16 -0.79 -12.72 16.03
CA THR A 16 -0.12 -12.24 14.81
C THR A 16 1.17 -13.01 14.60
N ILE A 17 1.32 -13.63 13.43
CA ILE A 17 2.52 -14.37 13.03
C ILE A 17 3.11 -13.67 11.81
N VAL A 18 4.37 -13.24 11.92
CA VAL A 18 5.11 -12.60 10.82
C VAL A 18 6.09 -13.61 10.22
N ILE A 19 6.02 -13.79 8.89
CA ILE A 19 6.94 -14.65 8.14
C ILE A 19 7.81 -13.76 7.26
N ALA A 20 9.06 -13.64 7.65
CA ALA A 20 10.03 -12.77 6.97
C ALA A 20 11.31 -13.54 6.60
N SER A 21 12.03 -13.05 5.60
CA SER A 21 13.36 -13.56 5.24
C SER A 21 14.20 -12.43 4.62
N GLY A 22 15.52 -12.58 4.68
CA GLY A 22 16.46 -11.61 4.10
C GLY A 22 16.60 -11.66 2.59
N THR A 23 16.06 -12.71 1.91
CA THR A 23 16.22 -12.92 0.47
C THR A 23 14.92 -13.42 -0.18
N GLY A 24 14.79 -13.21 -1.50
CA GLY A 24 13.74 -13.83 -2.31
C GLY A 24 13.91 -15.35 -2.43
N GLY A 25 12.85 -16.07 -2.81
CA GLY A 25 12.90 -17.50 -3.11
C GLY A 25 13.05 -18.45 -1.91
N THR A 26 13.00 -17.97 -0.67
CA THR A 26 13.18 -18.77 0.56
C THR A 26 11.94 -19.55 1.00
N GLY A 27 10.83 -19.43 0.28
CA GLY A 27 9.58 -20.13 0.58
C GLY A 27 8.64 -19.41 1.55
N LYS A 28 8.80 -18.11 1.80
CA LYS A 28 7.91 -17.32 2.69
C LYS A 28 6.43 -17.55 2.38
N THR A 29 6.04 -17.37 1.12
CA THR A 29 4.64 -17.53 0.70
C THR A 29 4.15 -18.95 0.90
N SER A 30 4.99 -19.97 0.57
CA SER A 30 4.63 -21.37 0.79
C SER A 30 4.39 -21.68 2.26
N VAL A 31 5.25 -21.19 3.16
CA VAL A 31 5.09 -21.38 4.61
C VAL A 31 3.85 -20.64 5.11
N ALA A 32 3.65 -19.38 4.70
CA ALA A 32 2.51 -18.56 5.12
C ALA A 32 1.17 -19.18 4.70
N THR A 33 1.05 -19.57 3.44
CA THR A 33 -0.18 -20.16 2.89
C THR A 33 -0.46 -21.54 3.47
N SER A 34 0.56 -22.39 3.67
CA SER A 34 0.41 -23.68 4.33
C SER A 34 -0.04 -23.55 5.77
N LEU A 35 0.56 -22.63 6.53
CA LEU A 35 0.16 -22.35 7.92
C LEU A 35 -1.28 -21.86 7.99
N ALA A 36 -1.68 -20.94 7.10
CA ALA A 36 -3.05 -20.44 7.02
C ALA A 36 -4.05 -21.58 6.74
N GLN A 37 -3.74 -22.48 5.80
CA GLN A 37 -4.59 -23.63 5.48
C GLN A 37 -4.72 -24.60 6.63
N VAL A 38 -3.61 -24.93 7.32
CA VAL A 38 -3.63 -25.82 8.50
C VAL A 38 -4.44 -25.21 9.64
N ALA A 39 -4.28 -23.92 9.90
CA ALA A 39 -5.05 -23.23 10.92
C ALA A 39 -6.56 -23.22 10.59
N ALA A 40 -6.91 -22.92 9.34
CA ALA A 40 -8.30 -22.96 8.88
C ALA A 40 -8.90 -24.36 8.98
N ALA A 41 -8.14 -25.41 8.63
CA ALA A 41 -8.58 -26.79 8.75
C ALA A 41 -8.83 -27.20 10.22
N LYS A 42 -8.13 -26.58 11.17
CA LYS A 42 -8.37 -26.73 12.62
C LYS A 42 -9.52 -25.88 13.15
N GLY A 43 -10.23 -25.16 12.30
CA GLY A 43 -11.40 -24.36 12.65
C GLY A 43 -11.14 -22.89 12.98
N HIS A 44 -9.89 -22.43 12.88
CA HIS A 44 -9.57 -21.01 13.12
C HIS A 44 -10.00 -20.12 11.95
N GLN A 45 -10.41 -18.89 12.25
CA GLN A 45 -10.53 -17.82 11.26
C GLN A 45 -9.17 -17.21 11.05
N VAL A 46 -8.74 -17.10 9.80
CA VAL A 46 -7.40 -16.62 9.44
C VAL A 46 -7.51 -15.39 8.56
N ALA A 47 -6.77 -14.34 8.90
CA ALA A 47 -6.48 -13.23 8.01
C ALA A 47 -5.02 -13.35 7.56
N LEU A 48 -4.79 -13.51 6.26
CA LEU A 48 -3.46 -13.52 5.66
C LEU A 48 -3.24 -12.20 4.93
N VAL A 49 -2.09 -11.59 5.14
CA VAL A 49 -1.67 -10.37 4.43
C VAL A 49 -0.43 -10.72 3.61
N ASP A 50 -0.51 -10.55 2.29
CA ASP A 50 0.65 -10.63 1.41
C ASP A 50 1.27 -9.25 1.23
N GLY A 51 2.41 -9.03 1.88
CA GLY A 51 3.16 -7.77 1.83
C GLY A 51 4.16 -7.69 0.69
N ASP A 52 4.23 -8.69 -0.19
CA ASP A 52 5.07 -8.66 -1.40
C ASP A 52 4.30 -7.96 -2.53
N VAL A 53 4.18 -6.64 -2.41
CA VAL A 53 3.33 -5.82 -3.29
C VAL A 53 3.85 -5.70 -4.73
N ASP A 54 5.13 -6.03 -4.97
CA ASP A 54 5.73 -6.07 -6.30
C ASP A 54 5.30 -7.32 -7.09
N ALA A 55 5.16 -8.46 -6.39
CA ALA A 55 4.80 -9.73 -6.99
C ALA A 55 3.95 -10.61 -6.06
N PRO A 56 2.76 -10.15 -5.63
CA PRO A 56 1.93 -10.89 -4.70
C PRO A 56 1.48 -12.20 -5.33
N ASN A 57 1.68 -13.30 -4.63
CA ASN A 57 1.39 -14.63 -5.15
C ASN A 57 0.65 -15.56 -4.17
N ALA A 58 0.34 -15.10 -2.96
CA ALA A 58 -0.40 -15.90 -1.98
C ALA A 58 -1.77 -16.35 -2.49
N GLY A 59 -2.43 -15.50 -3.30
CA GLY A 59 -3.73 -15.80 -3.89
C GLY A 59 -3.73 -16.98 -4.89
N LEU A 60 -2.55 -17.39 -5.39
CA LEU A 60 -2.43 -18.56 -6.26
C LEU A 60 -2.56 -19.89 -5.48
N PHE A 61 -2.25 -19.87 -4.19
CA PHE A 61 -2.23 -21.06 -3.34
C PHE A 61 -3.50 -21.20 -2.49
N LEU A 62 -4.37 -20.19 -2.49
CA LEU A 62 -5.57 -20.17 -1.65
C LEU A 62 -6.83 -20.15 -2.52
N PRO A 63 -7.79 -21.07 -2.30
CA PRO A 63 -9.09 -21.05 -2.99
C PRO A 63 -9.92 -19.85 -2.47
N SER A 64 -9.80 -18.72 -3.12
CA SER A 64 -10.44 -17.47 -2.69
C SER A 64 -10.85 -16.61 -3.88
N ALA A 65 -12.01 -15.97 -3.78
CA ALA A 65 -12.49 -15.04 -4.79
C ALA A 65 -12.21 -13.59 -4.40
N VAL A 66 -11.85 -12.76 -5.37
CA VAL A 66 -11.71 -11.31 -5.16
C VAL A 66 -13.10 -10.74 -4.87
N GLN A 67 -13.26 -10.11 -3.72
CA GLN A 67 -14.52 -9.47 -3.29
C GLN A 67 -14.47 -7.96 -3.40
N ASN A 68 -13.31 -7.37 -3.18
CA ASN A 68 -13.14 -5.92 -3.21
C ASN A 68 -11.77 -5.56 -3.77
N VAL A 69 -11.75 -4.47 -4.55
CA VAL A 69 -10.53 -3.85 -5.07
C VAL A 69 -10.61 -2.37 -4.76
N ARG A 70 -9.60 -1.85 -4.07
CA ARG A 70 -9.49 -0.42 -3.74
C ARG A 70 -8.21 0.14 -4.36
N ALA A 71 -8.34 1.15 -5.23
CA ALA A 71 -7.18 1.87 -5.73
C ALA A 71 -6.47 2.62 -4.58
N VAL A 72 -5.15 2.62 -4.63
CA VAL A 72 -4.29 3.41 -3.73
C VAL A 72 -3.66 4.51 -4.55
N THR A 73 -3.81 5.74 -4.08
CA THR A 73 -3.30 6.94 -4.73
C THR A 73 -2.33 7.68 -3.82
N THR A 74 -1.50 8.53 -4.39
CA THR A 74 -0.63 9.44 -3.67
C THR A 74 -0.71 10.82 -4.31
N PRO A 75 -0.75 11.91 -3.51
CA PRO A 75 -0.74 13.26 -4.07
C PRO A 75 0.59 13.55 -4.76
N LEU A 76 0.52 14.07 -5.99
CA LEU A 76 1.66 14.58 -6.73
C LEU A 76 1.47 16.06 -7.04
N PRO A 77 2.55 16.87 -7.04
CA PRO A 77 2.48 18.24 -7.46
C PRO A 77 2.17 18.34 -8.95
N HIS A 78 1.15 19.12 -9.28
CA HIS A 78 0.82 19.57 -10.61
C HIS A 78 1.11 21.08 -10.72
N VAL A 79 1.91 21.48 -11.71
CA VAL A 79 2.33 22.87 -11.89
C VAL A 79 1.51 23.52 -13.00
N ASP A 80 0.77 24.56 -12.64
CA ASP A 80 0.09 25.41 -13.62
C ASP A 80 1.10 26.35 -14.26
N ALA A 81 1.45 26.08 -15.52
CA ALA A 81 2.41 26.85 -16.27
C ALA A 81 1.98 28.30 -16.52
N SER A 82 0.66 28.59 -16.52
CA SER A 82 0.13 29.94 -16.73
C SER A 82 0.35 30.86 -15.55
N LEU A 83 0.44 30.30 -14.33
CA LEU A 83 0.68 31.02 -13.08
C LEU A 83 2.16 31.00 -12.68
N CYS A 84 2.93 30.03 -13.19
CA CYS A 84 4.29 29.78 -12.75
C CYS A 84 5.27 30.87 -13.23
N THR A 85 5.96 31.51 -12.29
CA THR A 85 6.97 32.54 -12.55
C THR A 85 8.39 31.96 -12.72
N LEU A 86 8.58 30.66 -12.66
CA LEU A 86 9.87 29.96 -12.75
C LEU A 86 10.87 30.40 -11.65
N CYS A 87 10.41 30.86 -10.50
CA CYS A 87 11.25 31.38 -9.41
C CYS A 87 12.17 30.32 -8.75
N GLY A 88 11.88 29.04 -8.95
CA GLY A 88 12.69 27.93 -8.45
C GLY A 88 12.57 27.58 -6.97
N GLU A 89 11.70 28.24 -6.19
CA GLU A 89 11.54 27.96 -4.76
C GLU A 89 11.10 26.51 -4.50
N CYS A 90 10.24 25.96 -5.35
CA CYS A 90 9.82 24.56 -5.27
C CYS A 90 10.99 23.58 -5.44
N ALA A 91 11.92 23.88 -6.35
CA ALA A 91 13.10 23.05 -6.57
C ALA A 91 14.12 23.16 -5.41
N LYS A 92 14.25 24.34 -4.79
CA LYS A 92 15.13 24.56 -3.65
C LYS A 92 14.69 23.79 -2.40
N VAL A 93 13.38 23.79 -2.11
CA VAL A 93 12.83 23.11 -0.92
C VAL A 93 12.82 21.60 -1.05
N CYS A 94 12.78 21.07 -2.28
CA CYS A 94 12.67 19.64 -2.50
C CYS A 94 13.96 18.89 -2.15
N ARG A 95 13.95 18.18 -1.03
CA ARG A 95 15.10 17.36 -0.59
C ARG A 95 15.36 16.16 -1.51
N TYR A 96 14.32 15.66 -2.15
CA TYR A 96 14.39 14.48 -3.03
C TYR A 96 14.68 14.82 -4.48
N LYS A 97 14.77 16.12 -4.82
CA LYS A 97 14.99 16.58 -6.20
C LYS A 97 13.91 16.10 -7.18
N ALA A 98 12.72 15.85 -6.66
CA ALA A 98 11.56 15.39 -7.41
C ALA A 98 10.89 16.49 -8.27
N ILE A 99 11.34 17.73 -8.14
CA ILE A 99 10.86 18.87 -8.94
C ILE A 99 12.05 19.77 -9.30
N ALA A 100 12.13 20.16 -10.56
CA ALA A 100 13.22 20.97 -11.10
C ALA A 100 12.72 22.00 -12.10
N VAL A 101 13.41 23.14 -12.17
CA VAL A 101 13.19 24.15 -13.24
C VAL A 101 14.18 23.85 -14.35
N LEU A 102 13.69 23.49 -15.53
CA LEU A 102 14.49 23.16 -16.69
C LEU A 102 14.10 24.08 -17.87
N GLY A 103 14.94 25.10 -18.10
CA GLY A 103 14.65 26.13 -19.11
C GLY A 103 13.33 26.86 -18.82
N PRO A 104 12.35 26.85 -19.74
CA PRO A 104 11.11 27.58 -19.57
C PRO A 104 10.00 26.78 -18.86
N THR A 105 10.35 25.66 -18.23
CA THR A 105 9.36 24.77 -17.62
C THR A 105 9.80 24.23 -16.26
N VAL A 106 8.82 23.81 -15.47
CA VAL A 106 9.04 23.03 -14.24
C VAL A 106 8.68 21.57 -14.52
N VAL A 107 9.62 20.68 -14.24
CA VAL A 107 9.45 19.23 -14.42
C VAL A 107 9.31 18.56 -13.06
N VAL A 108 8.33 17.68 -12.95
CA VAL A 108 8.13 16.82 -11.79
C VAL A 108 8.54 15.40 -12.14
N PHE A 109 9.27 14.75 -11.24
CA PHE A 109 9.68 13.35 -11.32
C PHE A 109 8.87 12.55 -10.29
N PRO A 110 7.77 11.90 -10.72
CA PRO A 110 6.84 11.23 -9.82
C PRO A 110 7.48 10.14 -8.97
N GLU A 111 8.43 9.41 -9.54
CA GLU A 111 9.17 8.32 -8.89
C GLU A 111 10.06 8.80 -7.72
N LEU A 112 10.50 10.07 -7.76
CA LEU A 112 11.30 10.67 -6.68
C LEU A 112 10.45 11.43 -5.67
N CYS A 113 9.15 11.63 -5.95
CA CYS A 113 8.29 12.45 -5.11
C CYS A 113 7.80 11.66 -3.87
N HIS A 114 8.00 12.22 -2.69
CA HIS A 114 7.52 11.70 -1.42
C HIS A 114 6.19 12.30 -0.95
N SER A 115 5.50 13.03 -1.82
CA SER A 115 4.14 13.57 -1.54
C SER A 115 4.06 14.39 -0.25
N CYS A 116 5.11 15.17 0.04
CA CYS A 116 5.22 15.92 1.31
C CYS A 116 4.57 17.32 1.27
N GLY A 117 4.05 17.77 0.13
CA GLY A 117 3.39 19.07 -0.03
C GLY A 117 4.32 20.30 0.03
N GLY A 118 5.61 20.14 0.31
CA GLY A 118 6.54 21.25 0.54
C GLY A 118 6.66 22.21 -0.64
N CYS A 119 6.63 21.71 -1.88
CA CYS A 119 6.71 22.56 -3.09
C CYS A 119 5.47 23.43 -3.27
N ALA A 120 4.29 22.91 -2.95
CA ALA A 120 3.04 23.68 -2.98
C ALA A 120 3.02 24.76 -1.88
N ALA A 121 3.48 24.40 -0.68
CA ALA A 121 3.50 25.33 0.48
C ALA A 121 4.39 26.56 0.26
N VAL A 122 5.52 26.42 -0.45
CA VAL A 122 6.48 27.51 -0.67
C VAL A 122 6.20 28.31 -1.95
N CYS A 123 5.22 27.91 -2.77
CA CYS A 123 4.95 28.57 -4.04
C CYS A 123 4.30 29.96 -3.82
N PRO A 124 4.99 31.09 -4.12
CA PRO A 124 4.49 32.42 -3.79
C PRO A 124 3.25 32.81 -4.62
N VAL A 125 3.14 32.26 -5.81
CA VAL A 125 2.02 32.52 -6.73
C VAL A 125 0.97 31.39 -6.74
N ARG A 126 1.11 30.39 -5.86
CA ARG A 126 0.21 29.22 -5.75
C ARG A 126 -0.03 28.48 -7.07
N ALA A 127 1.01 28.43 -7.90
CA ALA A 127 0.97 27.72 -9.19
C ALA A 127 1.04 26.18 -9.03
N ILE A 128 1.18 25.64 -7.82
CA ILE A 128 1.32 24.21 -7.57
C ILE A 128 0.11 23.72 -6.77
N SER A 129 -0.64 22.82 -7.37
CA SER A 129 -1.69 22.02 -6.76
C SER A 129 -1.24 20.58 -6.59
N GLU A 130 -1.99 19.79 -5.82
CA GLU A 130 -1.77 18.35 -5.70
C GLU A 130 -2.85 17.60 -6.45
N VAL A 131 -2.46 16.59 -7.20
CA VAL A 131 -3.36 15.70 -7.92
C VAL A 131 -3.08 14.26 -7.51
N ASP A 132 -4.13 13.47 -7.34
CA ASP A 132 -4.01 12.06 -7.00
C ASP A 132 -3.44 11.26 -8.16
N GLN A 133 -2.31 10.60 -7.93
CA GLN A 133 -1.77 9.62 -8.86
C GLN A 133 -1.96 8.22 -8.29
N ARG A 134 -2.51 7.33 -9.10
CA ARG A 134 -2.62 5.91 -8.74
C ARG A 134 -1.22 5.29 -8.66
N VAL A 135 -1.00 4.50 -7.61
CA VAL A 135 0.26 3.77 -7.38
C VAL A 135 0.05 2.27 -7.37
N GLY A 136 -1.18 1.82 -7.20
CA GLY A 136 -1.52 0.40 -7.14
C GLY A 136 -2.93 0.17 -6.61
N GLU A 137 -3.17 -1.03 -6.13
CA GLU A 137 -4.44 -1.40 -5.53
C GLU A 137 -4.29 -2.39 -4.39
N LEU A 138 -5.23 -2.36 -3.47
CA LEU A 138 -5.44 -3.40 -2.47
C LEU A 138 -6.58 -4.30 -2.94
N ARG A 139 -6.33 -5.60 -2.95
CA ARG A 139 -7.30 -6.65 -3.24
C ARG A 139 -7.65 -7.39 -1.96
N ARG A 140 -8.93 -7.48 -1.67
CA ARG A 140 -9.43 -8.34 -0.61
C ARG A 140 -10.08 -9.56 -1.25
N ARG A 141 -9.63 -10.74 -0.84
CA ARG A 141 -10.20 -12.03 -1.23
C ARG A 141 -10.81 -12.69 0.00
N ALA A 142 -11.88 -13.43 -0.21
CA ALA A 142 -12.45 -14.27 0.84
C ALA A 142 -12.61 -15.71 0.34
N GLY A 143 -12.19 -16.62 1.18
CA GLY A 143 -12.53 -18.03 1.16
C GLY A 143 -13.39 -18.36 2.38
N ASP A 144 -13.59 -19.65 2.64
CA ASP A 144 -14.44 -20.12 3.73
C ASP A 144 -13.98 -19.62 5.11
N ARG A 145 -12.70 -19.85 5.45
CA ARG A 145 -12.10 -19.46 6.75
C ARG A 145 -10.85 -18.60 6.61
N ILE A 146 -10.43 -18.30 5.38
CA ILE A 146 -9.23 -17.51 5.11
C ILE A 146 -9.64 -16.26 4.34
N ALA A 147 -9.42 -15.09 4.93
CA ALA A 147 -9.43 -13.81 4.24
C ALA A 147 -8.00 -13.48 3.82
N LEU A 148 -7.80 -13.10 2.57
CA LEU A 148 -6.49 -12.66 2.04
C LEU A 148 -6.58 -11.19 1.64
N VAL A 149 -5.58 -10.43 2.05
CA VAL A 149 -5.35 -9.04 1.59
C VAL A 149 -4.02 -9.02 0.83
N GLU A 150 -4.06 -8.52 -0.38
CA GLU A 150 -2.89 -8.39 -1.26
C GLU A 150 -2.75 -6.93 -1.69
N GLY A 151 -1.55 -6.35 -1.57
CA GLY A 151 -1.20 -5.12 -2.26
C GLY A 151 -0.62 -5.44 -3.63
N VAL A 152 -1.01 -4.71 -4.67
CA VAL A 152 -0.48 -4.87 -6.03
C VAL A 152 -0.03 -3.52 -6.54
N LEU A 153 1.28 -3.33 -6.72
CA LEU A 153 1.82 -2.12 -7.33
C LEU A 153 1.52 -2.08 -8.83
N ASP A 154 1.23 -0.90 -9.34
CA ASP A 154 1.16 -0.69 -10.79
C ASP A 154 2.57 -0.77 -11.38
N ILE A 155 2.67 -1.25 -12.62
CA ILE A 155 3.95 -1.43 -13.31
C ILE A 155 4.72 -0.10 -13.38
N GLY A 156 5.98 -0.13 -12.97
CA GLY A 156 6.86 1.05 -12.95
C GLY A 156 6.75 1.90 -11.67
N GLN A 157 5.90 1.52 -10.71
CA GLN A 157 5.86 2.19 -9.41
C GLN A 157 6.92 1.63 -8.46
N VAL A 158 7.53 2.52 -7.66
CA VAL A 158 8.57 2.17 -6.66
C VAL A 158 8.13 2.46 -5.23
N LYS A 159 6.83 2.72 -5.03
CA LYS A 159 6.27 3.22 -3.76
C LYS A 159 5.62 2.11 -2.93
N ALA A 160 6.26 0.94 -2.85
CA ALA A 160 5.78 -0.21 -2.06
C ALA A 160 5.35 0.16 -0.61
N PRO A 161 6.08 1.00 0.15
CA PRO A 161 5.68 1.35 1.50
C PRO A 161 4.31 2.00 1.63
N LEU A 162 3.82 2.68 0.59
CA LEU A 162 2.49 3.30 0.61
C LEU A 162 1.38 2.25 0.62
N LEU A 163 1.54 1.16 -0.14
CA LEU A 163 0.56 0.07 -0.14
C LEU A 163 0.60 -0.76 1.15
N ILE A 164 1.78 -0.92 1.74
CA ILE A 164 1.96 -1.74 2.94
C ILE A 164 1.35 -1.05 4.18
N ASN A 165 1.31 0.28 4.20
CA ASN A 165 0.79 1.07 5.31
C ASN A 165 -0.73 1.32 5.25
N GLU A 166 -1.41 0.89 4.18
CA GLU A 166 -2.85 1.02 3.98
C GLU A 166 -3.66 -0.16 4.58
#